data_cd83e02325c5a007c5780dde514b1c3c
#
_entry.id   cd83e02325c5a007c5780dde514b1c3c
#
_cell.length_a   1.000
_cell.length_b   1.000
_cell.length_c   1.000
_cell.angle_alpha   90.00
_cell.angle_beta   90.00
_cell.angle_gamma   90.00
#
_symmetry.space_group_name_H-M   'P 1'
#
loop_
_entity.id
_entity.type
_entity.pdbx_description
1 polymer ?
#
loop_
_entity_poly.entity_id
_entity_poly.type
_entity_poly.pdbx_seq_one_letter_code
_entity_poly.pdbx_strand_id
1 'polypeptide(L)'
;MIEIIEKHGEGILKSFWETNLMLGLTLILCFLIAFPTGILLFSLRKSYLIKHSLAYQLLNLFLGTLRSVLFLIFIFILIPLNRLIFGTSFGTIAAILPLTLVSVSLYARYVEQALLNIPQVVVDRALSLGANKRQIIYYFLIPSIKIDLVLSFTATAISILGYSTIMGVIGAGGLGEYAYRFGYQEYDYPVMYLIVVLFIIYVFILQSLGYFIANRYSRK
;
A
#
# COMPACT_ATOMS: atom_id res chain seq x y z
N MET A 1 -6.16 -32.63 -8.64
CA MET A 1 -6.60 -31.20 -8.71
C MET A 1 -8.10 -31.05 -8.50
N ILE A 2 -8.95 -31.85 -9.14
CA ILE A 2 -10.42 -31.77 -8.97
C ILE A 2 -10.83 -32.09 -7.52
N GLU A 3 -10.30 -33.13 -6.93
CA GLU A 3 -10.55 -33.52 -5.51
C GLU A 3 -10.17 -32.40 -4.51
N ILE A 4 -9.09 -31.65 -4.79
CA ILE A 4 -8.65 -30.53 -3.93
C ILE A 4 -9.65 -29.37 -4.02
N ILE A 5 -10.15 -29.10 -5.22
CA ILE A 5 -11.15 -28.05 -5.44
C ILE A 5 -12.49 -28.41 -4.80
N GLU A 6 -12.88 -29.68 -4.84
CA GLU A 6 -14.11 -30.16 -4.17
C GLU A 6 -13.99 -30.08 -2.64
N LYS A 7 -12.83 -30.43 -2.08
CA LYS A 7 -12.61 -30.43 -0.63
C LYS A 7 -12.34 -29.06 -0.04
N HIS A 8 -11.57 -28.24 -0.74
CA HIS A 8 -11.05 -26.96 -0.21
C HIS A 8 -11.61 -25.71 -0.92
N GLY A 9 -12.42 -25.89 -1.99
CA GLY A 9 -12.86 -24.79 -2.85
C GLY A 9 -13.63 -23.68 -2.12
N GLU A 10 -14.59 -24.04 -1.27
CA GLU A 10 -15.34 -23.05 -0.49
C GLU A 10 -14.43 -22.28 0.49
N GLY A 11 -13.50 -22.97 1.14
CA GLY A 11 -12.55 -22.36 2.06
C GLY A 11 -11.59 -21.40 1.36
N ILE A 12 -11.08 -21.80 0.18
CA ILE A 12 -10.20 -20.96 -0.64
C ILE A 12 -10.95 -19.73 -1.15
N LEU A 13 -12.21 -19.88 -1.60
CA LEU A 13 -13.02 -18.77 -2.08
C LEU A 13 -13.30 -17.76 -0.95
N LYS A 14 -13.66 -18.23 0.24
CA LYS A 14 -13.83 -17.40 1.42
C LYS A 14 -12.55 -16.64 1.76
N SER A 15 -11.41 -17.34 1.82
CA SER A 15 -10.11 -16.75 2.11
C SER A 15 -9.66 -15.75 1.05
N PHE A 16 -9.99 -16.01 -0.22
CA PHE A 16 -9.76 -15.06 -1.31
C PHE A 16 -10.57 -13.77 -1.12
N TRP A 17 -11.84 -13.89 -0.72
CA TRP A 17 -12.68 -12.74 -0.43
C TRP A 17 -12.16 -11.92 0.75
N GLU A 18 -11.74 -12.58 1.83
CA GLU A 18 -11.12 -11.94 2.99
C GLU A 18 -9.85 -11.17 2.61
N THR A 19 -8.98 -11.76 1.76
CA THR A 19 -7.79 -11.09 1.25
C THR A 19 -8.15 -9.85 0.41
N ASN A 20 -9.15 -9.96 -0.47
CA ASN A 20 -9.62 -8.80 -1.25
C ASN A 20 -10.19 -7.70 -0.37
N LEU A 21 -10.92 -8.03 0.69
CA LEU A 21 -11.47 -7.07 1.63
C LEU A 21 -10.36 -6.34 2.39
N MET A 22 -9.36 -7.08 2.91
CA MET A 22 -8.19 -6.46 3.54
C MET A 22 -7.46 -5.54 2.57
N LEU A 23 -7.15 -6.02 1.36
CA LEU A 23 -6.44 -5.26 0.35
C LEU A 23 -7.22 -4.00 -0.06
N GLY A 24 -8.50 -4.15 -0.40
CA GLY A 24 -9.34 -3.05 -0.88
C GLY A 24 -9.48 -1.93 0.14
N LEU A 25 -9.85 -2.26 1.38
CA LEU A 25 -10.00 -1.26 2.45
C LEU A 25 -8.66 -0.60 2.78
N THR A 26 -7.59 -1.38 2.87
CA THR A 26 -6.25 -0.84 3.10
C THR A 26 -5.82 0.12 1.99
N LEU A 27 -6.05 -0.22 0.72
CA LEU A 27 -5.68 0.64 -0.41
C LEU A 27 -6.47 1.94 -0.44
N ILE A 28 -7.78 1.90 -0.13
CA ILE A 28 -8.61 3.11 -0.04
C ILE A 28 -8.08 4.03 1.05
N LEU A 29 -7.88 3.51 2.27
CA LEU A 29 -7.33 4.29 3.38
C LEU A 29 -5.91 4.79 3.10
N CYS A 30 -5.08 3.94 2.50
CA CYS A 30 -3.73 4.31 2.08
C CYS A 30 -3.76 5.51 1.13
N PHE A 31 -4.56 5.47 0.08
CA PHE A 31 -4.65 6.56 -0.88
C PHE A 31 -5.12 7.86 -0.24
N LEU A 32 -6.18 7.80 0.58
CA LEU A 32 -6.74 8.97 1.26
C LEU A 32 -5.76 9.65 2.22
N ILE A 33 -4.93 8.87 2.90
CA ILE A 33 -3.99 9.40 3.91
C ILE A 33 -2.61 9.67 3.29
N ALA A 34 -2.07 8.74 2.51
CA ALA A 34 -0.71 8.83 2.02
C ALA A 34 -0.52 9.86 0.90
N PHE A 35 -1.51 10.04 0.03
CA PHE A 35 -1.42 11.03 -1.04
C PHE A 35 -1.26 12.46 -0.50
N PRO A 36 -2.12 12.96 0.41
CA PRO A 36 -1.91 14.28 1.00
C PRO A 36 -0.64 14.37 1.87
N THR A 37 -0.28 13.30 2.58
CA THR A 37 0.96 13.29 3.39
C THR A 37 2.22 13.34 2.52
N GLY A 38 2.24 12.70 1.36
CA GLY A 38 3.35 12.77 0.42
C GLY A 38 3.51 14.17 -0.20
N ILE A 39 2.40 14.83 -0.55
CA ILE A 39 2.41 16.22 -1.01
C ILE A 39 2.88 17.16 0.11
N LEU A 40 2.46 16.91 1.34
CA LEU A 40 2.88 17.69 2.52
C LEU A 40 4.39 17.55 2.74
N LEU A 41 4.94 16.33 2.69
CA LEU A 41 6.38 16.08 2.80
C LEU A 41 7.17 16.87 1.77
N PHE A 42 6.76 16.78 0.50
CA PHE A 42 7.38 17.55 -0.58
C PHE A 42 7.31 19.06 -0.33
N SER A 43 6.14 19.56 0.09
CA SER A 43 5.92 20.99 0.34
C SER A 43 6.76 21.54 1.48
N LEU A 44 6.95 20.75 2.54
CA LEU A 44 7.77 21.12 3.69
C LEU A 44 9.28 21.09 3.38
N ARG A 45 9.69 20.27 2.42
CA ARG A 45 11.10 20.13 2.00
C ARG A 45 11.55 21.26 1.10
N LYS A 46 10.69 21.71 0.18
CA LYS A 46 11.04 22.71 -0.82
C LYS A 46 10.86 24.13 -0.29
N SER A 47 11.96 24.90 -0.35
CA SER A 47 12.07 26.26 0.22
C SER A 47 11.09 27.27 -0.38
N TYR A 48 10.65 27.07 -1.63
CA TYR A 48 9.71 27.98 -2.31
C TYR A 48 8.23 27.70 -1.97
N LEU A 49 7.92 26.58 -1.30
CA LEU A 49 6.55 26.27 -0.87
C LEU A 49 6.33 26.66 0.60
N ILE A 50 6.83 25.84 1.52
CA ILE A 50 6.67 26.05 2.97
C ILE A 50 7.98 25.64 3.64
N LYS A 51 8.76 26.60 4.13
CA LYS A 51 10.05 26.30 4.77
C LYS A 51 9.85 26.00 6.26
N HIS A 52 9.54 24.75 6.60
CA HIS A 52 9.52 24.27 7.99
C HIS A 52 10.37 23.00 8.15
N SER A 53 11.68 23.19 8.32
CA SER A 53 12.66 22.10 8.43
C SER A 53 12.35 21.13 9.57
N LEU A 54 11.91 21.61 10.72
CA LEU A 54 11.56 20.77 11.88
C LEU A 54 10.34 19.89 11.63
N ALA A 55 9.27 20.45 11.04
CA ALA A 55 8.06 19.69 10.71
C ALA A 55 8.36 18.59 9.66
N TYR A 56 9.18 18.89 8.68
CA TYR A 56 9.65 17.90 7.70
C TYR A 56 10.44 16.78 8.41
N GLN A 57 11.39 17.13 9.27
CA GLN A 57 12.23 16.14 9.96
C GLN A 57 11.39 15.21 10.86
N LEU A 58 10.45 15.77 11.63
CA LEU A 58 9.57 14.98 12.50
C LEU A 58 8.67 14.03 11.69
N LEU A 59 8.03 14.52 10.63
CA LEU A 59 7.17 13.70 9.78
C LEU A 59 7.97 12.63 9.02
N ASN A 60 9.15 12.99 8.52
CA ASN A 60 10.05 12.06 7.86
C ASN A 60 10.60 10.98 8.81
N LEU A 61 10.93 11.35 10.05
CA LEU A 61 11.34 10.41 11.09
C LEU A 61 10.18 9.46 11.42
N PHE A 62 8.99 9.97 11.64
CA PHE A 62 7.81 9.16 11.95
C PHE A 62 7.50 8.14 10.87
N LEU A 63 7.41 8.57 9.61
CA LEU A 63 7.18 7.65 8.48
C LEU A 63 8.37 6.71 8.24
N GLY A 64 9.59 7.18 8.50
CA GLY A 64 10.80 6.37 8.43
C GLY A 64 10.82 5.25 9.47
N THR A 65 10.45 5.54 10.72
CA THR A 65 10.36 4.52 11.79
C THR A 65 9.30 3.47 11.51
N LEU A 66 8.12 3.87 11.02
CA LEU A 66 7.06 2.93 10.63
C LEU A 66 7.55 1.91 9.58
N ARG A 67 8.45 2.31 8.70
CA ARG A 67 9.01 1.45 7.65
C ARG A 67 10.24 0.66 8.10
N SER A 68 11.06 1.21 9.01
CA SER A 68 12.31 0.57 9.46
C SER A 68 12.07 -0.57 10.44
N VAL A 69 10.96 -0.53 11.20
CA VAL A 69 10.57 -1.62 12.09
C VAL A 69 10.12 -2.81 11.24
N LEU A 70 10.67 -3.98 11.51
CA LEU A 70 10.24 -5.23 10.89
C LEU A 70 8.73 -5.38 11.05
N PHE A 71 8.02 -5.58 9.94
CA PHE A 71 6.54 -5.60 9.90
C PHE A 71 5.94 -6.53 10.96
N LEU A 72 6.55 -7.68 11.18
CA LEU A 72 6.10 -8.64 12.18
C LEU A 72 6.16 -8.08 13.62
N ILE A 73 7.26 -7.39 13.98
CA ILE A 73 7.39 -6.75 15.29
C ILE A 73 6.39 -5.59 15.42
N PHE A 74 6.18 -4.86 14.33
CA PHE A 74 5.23 -3.75 14.29
C PHE A 74 3.80 -4.22 14.58
N ILE A 75 3.40 -5.38 14.06
CA ILE A 75 2.08 -5.96 14.37
C ILE A 75 1.94 -6.22 15.86
N PHE A 76 2.94 -6.83 16.50
CA PHE A 76 2.87 -7.14 17.94
C PHE A 76 2.73 -5.88 18.81
N ILE A 77 3.39 -4.79 18.43
CA ILE A 77 3.25 -3.48 19.09
C ILE A 77 1.82 -2.93 18.93
N LEU A 78 1.17 -3.21 17.80
CA LEU A 78 -0.17 -2.71 17.50
C LEU A 78 -1.30 -3.58 18.08
N ILE A 79 -1.03 -4.79 18.58
CA ILE A 79 -2.06 -5.67 19.17
C ILE A 79 -2.90 -4.96 20.23
N PRO A 80 -2.31 -4.30 21.26
CA PRO A 80 -3.11 -3.61 22.28
C PRO A 80 -3.94 -2.45 21.69
N LEU A 81 -3.42 -1.75 20.70
CA LEU A 81 -4.14 -0.68 20.03
C LEU A 81 -5.32 -1.22 19.19
N ASN A 82 -5.11 -2.32 18.47
CA ASN A 82 -6.16 -3.00 17.73
C ASN A 82 -7.31 -3.44 18.65
N ARG A 83 -6.96 -4.03 19.79
CA ARG A 83 -7.95 -4.46 20.80
C ARG A 83 -8.76 -3.29 21.36
N LEU A 84 -8.14 -2.14 21.52
CA LEU A 84 -8.80 -0.94 22.03
C LEU A 84 -9.74 -0.33 20.99
N ILE A 85 -9.38 -0.36 19.69
CA ILE A 85 -10.17 0.26 18.61
C ILE A 85 -11.26 -0.67 18.10
N PHE A 86 -10.94 -1.94 17.86
CA PHE A 86 -11.83 -2.92 17.19
C PHE A 86 -12.42 -3.95 18.14
N GLY A 87 -12.02 -3.96 19.45
CA GLY A 87 -12.45 -4.97 20.41
C GLY A 87 -11.81 -6.34 20.21
N THR A 88 -11.12 -6.57 19.08
CA THR A 88 -10.43 -7.82 18.73
C THR A 88 -8.99 -7.55 18.34
N SER A 89 -8.11 -8.52 18.64
CA SER A 89 -6.70 -8.45 18.26
C SER A 89 -6.41 -9.17 16.93
N PHE A 90 -7.32 -10.03 16.49
CA PHE A 90 -7.19 -10.94 15.35
C PHE A 90 -8.37 -10.78 14.38
N GLY A 91 -8.22 -11.32 13.19
CA GLY A 91 -9.23 -11.28 12.14
C GLY A 91 -8.97 -10.20 11.08
N THR A 92 -9.76 -10.27 10.01
CA THR A 92 -9.62 -9.43 8.79
C THR A 92 -9.69 -7.94 9.07
N ILE A 93 -10.57 -7.51 9.97
CA ILE A 93 -10.76 -6.09 10.30
C ILE A 93 -9.57 -5.57 11.11
N ALA A 94 -9.07 -6.34 12.06
CA ALA A 94 -7.90 -5.98 12.87
C ALA A 94 -6.62 -5.83 12.03
N ALA A 95 -6.52 -6.58 10.92
CA ALA A 95 -5.39 -6.49 10.00
C ALA A 95 -5.33 -5.17 9.22
N ILE A 96 -6.45 -4.49 9.02
CA ILE A 96 -6.52 -3.28 8.20
C ILE A 96 -5.64 -2.16 8.79
N LEU A 97 -5.62 -1.99 10.10
CA LEU A 97 -4.87 -0.90 10.74
C LEU A 97 -3.34 -1.03 10.54
N PRO A 98 -2.67 -2.14 10.88
CA PRO A 98 -1.24 -2.28 10.65
C PRO A 98 -0.88 -2.24 9.16
N LEU A 99 -1.69 -2.86 8.29
CA LEU A 99 -1.49 -2.79 6.85
C LEU A 99 -1.60 -1.36 6.32
N THR A 100 -2.56 -0.58 6.81
CA THR A 100 -2.73 0.83 6.41
C THR A 100 -1.55 1.68 6.86
N LEU A 101 -1.07 1.55 8.09
CA LEU A 101 0.04 2.35 8.59
C LEU A 101 1.33 2.12 7.80
N VAL A 102 1.64 0.86 7.49
CA VAL A 102 2.81 0.54 6.66
C VAL A 102 2.63 1.02 5.23
N SER A 103 1.46 0.80 4.63
CA SER A 103 1.19 1.23 3.25
C SER A 103 1.21 2.75 3.10
N VAL A 104 0.71 3.50 4.09
CA VAL A 104 0.78 4.97 4.12
C VAL A 104 2.23 5.43 4.12
N SER A 105 3.09 4.81 4.93
CA SER A 105 4.52 5.18 4.97
C SER A 105 5.24 4.91 3.64
N LEU A 106 4.88 3.83 2.95
CA LEU A 106 5.43 3.47 1.65
C LEU A 106 4.95 4.41 0.55
N TYR A 107 3.64 4.55 0.40
CA TYR A 107 3.06 5.32 -0.70
C TYR A 107 3.32 6.82 -0.57
N ALA A 108 3.26 7.39 0.65
CA ALA A 108 3.60 8.80 0.87
C ALA A 108 5.04 9.12 0.42
N ARG A 109 5.96 8.18 0.63
CA ARG A 109 7.35 8.32 0.18
C ARG A 109 7.49 8.24 -1.34
N TYR A 110 6.75 7.35 -1.99
CA TYR A 110 6.72 7.28 -3.45
C TYR A 110 6.15 8.56 -4.06
N VAL A 111 5.09 9.11 -3.48
CA VAL A 111 4.51 10.41 -3.90
C VAL A 111 5.55 11.53 -3.75
N GLU A 112 6.24 11.61 -2.61
CA GLU A 112 7.32 12.59 -2.41
C GLU A 112 8.43 12.44 -3.45
N GLN A 113 8.89 11.19 -3.70
CA GLN A 113 9.95 10.92 -4.67
C GLN A 113 9.54 11.29 -6.09
N ALA A 114 8.32 10.95 -6.51
CA ALA A 114 7.80 11.33 -7.81
C ALA A 114 7.79 12.85 -8.01
N LEU A 115 7.36 13.60 -6.98
CA LEU A 115 7.36 15.07 -6.99
C LEU A 115 8.80 15.66 -7.02
N LEU A 116 9.75 15.01 -6.37
CA LEU A 116 11.16 15.46 -6.37
C LEU A 116 11.85 15.25 -7.71
N ASN A 117 11.43 14.25 -8.48
CA ASN A 117 11.98 13.95 -9.80
C ASN A 117 11.54 14.95 -10.89
N ILE A 118 10.56 15.82 -10.61
CA ILE A 118 10.13 16.84 -11.57
C ILE A 118 11.27 17.83 -11.81
N PRO A 119 11.65 18.11 -13.08
CA PRO A 119 12.65 19.09 -13.42
C PRO A 119 12.26 20.48 -12.91
N GLN A 120 13.24 21.23 -12.36
CA GLN A 120 13.02 22.57 -11.80
C GLN A 120 12.39 23.53 -12.82
N VAL A 121 12.70 23.36 -14.11
CA VAL A 121 12.15 24.18 -15.21
C VAL A 121 10.61 24.22 -15.22
N VAL A 122 9.94 23.11 -14.80
CA VAL A 122 8.46 23.07 -14.73
C VAL A 122 7.96 24.04 -13.66
N VAL A 123 8.63 24.10 -12.53
CA VAL A 123 8.29 25.00 -11.41
C VAL A 123 8.60 26.45 -11.80
N ASP A 124 9.75 26.69 -12.43
CA ASP A 124 10.16 28.05 -12.84
C ASP A 124 9.19 28.63 -13.89
N ARG A 125 8.70 27.79 -14.82
CA ARG A 125 7.63 28.19 -15.76
C ARG A 125 6.34 28.55 -15.04
N ALA A 126 5.92 27.77 -14.06
CA ALA A 126 4.72 28.06 -13.29
C ALA A 126 4.84 29.38 -12.50
N LEU A 127 6.02 29.63 -11.91
CA LEU A 127 6.32 30.88 -11.20
C LEU A 127 6.32 32.09 -12.15
N SER A 128 6.90 31.96 -13.34
CA SER A 128 6.92 33.02 -14.37
C SER A 128 5.51 33.37 -14.86
N LEU A 129 4.56 32.42 -14.79
CA LEU A 129 3.14 32.66 -15.09
C LEU A 129 2.37 33.27 -13.91
N GLY A 130 3.03 33.56 -12.78
CA GLY A 130 2.39 34.13 -11.59
C GLY A 130 1.54 33.10 -10.80
N ALA A 131 1.77 31.80 -10.97
CA ALA A 131 0.99 30.77 -10.29
C ALA A 131 1.23 30.76 -8.78
N ASN A 132 0.15 30.71 -8.00
CA ASN A 132 0.20 30.55 -6.56
C ASN A 132 0.67 29.15 -6.16
N LYS A 133 1.20 28.98 -4.94
CA LYS A 133 1.70 27.67 -4.41
C LYS A 133 0.74 26.51 -4.61
N ARG A 134 -0.55 26.71 -4.35
CA ARG A 134 -1.59 25.69 -4.58
C ARG A 134 -1.76 25.38 -6.07
N GLN A 135 -1.73 26.39 -6.93
CA GLN A 135 -1.83 26.22 -8.37
C GLN A 135 -0.65 25.45 -8.93
N ILE A 136 0.58 25.72 -8.44
CA ILE A 136 1.78 24.97 -8.82
C ILE A 136 1.58 23.48 -8.54
N ILE A 137 1.13 23.13 -7.33
CA ILE A 137 0.93 21.73 -6.93
C ILE A 137 -0.16 21.07 -7.79
N TYR A 138 -1.35 21.65 -7.87
CA TYR A 138 -2.51 21.00 -8.48
C TYR A 138 -2.49 21.00 -10.01
N TYR A 139 -2.01 22.08 -10.64
CA TYR A 139 -2.08 22.25 -12.10
C TYR A 139 -0.78 21.87 -12.82
N PHE A 140 0.37 21.92 -12.15
CA PHE A 140 1.65 21.64 -12.77
C PHE A 140 2.28 20.35 -12.25
N LEU A 141 2.42 20.19 -10.92
CA LEU A 141 3.15 19.07 -10.34
C LEU A 141 2.35 17.76 -10.39
N ILE A 142 1.14 17.72 -9.86
CA ILE A 142 0.33 16.48 -9.83
C ILE A 142 0.06 15.94 -11.25
N PRO A 143 -0.31 16.75 -12.26
CA PRO A 143 -0.47 16.25 -13.61
C PRO A 143 0.80 15.65 -14.21
N SER A 144 1.97 16.18 -13.85
CA SER A 144 3.26 15.69 -14.36
C SER A 144 3.65 14.31 -13.83
N ILE A 145 3.18 13.92 -12.64
CA ILE A 145 3.53 12.65 -11.99
C ILE A 145 2.43 11.59 -12.04
N LYS A 146 1.38 11.78 -12.83
CA LYS A 146 0.22 10.85 -12.86
C LYS A 146 0.62 9.40 -13.11
N ILE A 147 1.55 9.17 -14.02
CA ILE A 147 2.04 7.83 -14.36
C ILE A 147 2.77 7.23 -13.17
N ASP A 148 3.69 8.01 -12.56
CA ASP A 148 4.46 7.57 -11.40
C ASP A 148 3.56 7.25 -10.21
N LEU A 149 2.48 8.02 -10.00
CA LEU A 149 1.49 7.78 -8.96
C LEU A 149 0.78 6.44 -9.16
N VAL A 150 0.35 6.12 -10.38
CA VAL A 150 -0.32 4.86 -10.69
C VAL A 150 0.63 3.68 -10.49
N LEU A 151 1.84 3.75 -11.02
CA LEU A 151 2.83 2.68 -10.89
C LEU A 151 3.24 2.46 -9.43
N SER A 152 3.48 3.53 -8.69
CA SER A 152 3.80 3.46 -7.25
C SER A 152 2.65 2.91 -6.43
N PHE A 153 1.41 3.25 -6.77
CA PHE A 153 0.23 2.71 -6.10
C PHE A 153 0.08 1.21 -6.35
N THR A 154 0.35 0.77 -7.58
CA THR A 154 0.38 -0.65 -7.95
C THR A 154 1.47 -1.40 -7.18
N ALA A 155 2.67 -0.84 -7.09
CA ALA A 155 3.76 -1.42 -6.31
C ALA A 155 3.40 -1.53 -4.82
N THR A 156 2.72 -0.50 -4.28
CA THR A 156 2.21 -0.53 -2.91
C THR A 156 1.15 -1.61 -2.72
N ALA A 157 0.23 -1.79 -3.66
CA ALA A 157 -0.79 -2.84 -3.61
C ALA A 157 -0.17 -4.25 -3.58
N ILE A 158 0.85 -4.49 -4.39
CA ILE A 158 1.60 -5.76 -4.38
C ILE A 158 2.32 -5.96 -3.04
N SER A 159 2.91 -4.92 -2.48
CA SER A 159 3.56 -4.99 -1.16
C SER A 159 2.56 -5.32 -0.05
N ILE A 160 1.36 -4.71 -0.07
CA ILE A 160 0.28 -4.99 0.89
C ILE A 160 -0.18 -6.44 0.76
N LEU A 161 -0.29 -6.96 -0.46
CA LEU A 161 -0.63 -8.37 -0.70
C LEU A 161 0.41 -9.30 -0.04
N GLY A 162 1.69 -8.98 -0.14
CA GLY A 162 2.76 -9.69 0.57
C GLY A 162 2.63 -9.58 2.10
N TYR A 163 2.37 -8.39 2.64
CA TYR A 163 2.15 -8.20 4.08
C TYR A 163 0.89 -8.88 4.59
N SER A 164 -0.16 -9.00 3.77
CA SER A 164 -1.39 -9.71 4.15
C SER A 164 -1.16 -11.20 4.40
N THR A 165 -0.17 -11.83 3.74
CA THR A 165 0.21 -13.22 4.02
C THR A 165 0.80 -13.37 5.41
N ILE A 166 1.64 -12.41 5.85
CA ILE A 166 2.20 -12.41 7.21
C ILE A 166 1.09 -12.20 8.24
N MET A 167 0.14 -11.31 7.96
CA MET A 167 -1.05 -11.11 8.80
C MET A 167 -1.87 -12.40 8.91
N GLY A 168 -2.01 -13.14 7.81
CA GLY A 168 -2.68 -14.43 7.79
C GLY A 168 -2.04 -15.46 8.74
N VAL A 169 -0.71 -15.53 8.79
CA VAL A 169 0.02 -16.43 9.72
C VAL A 169 -0.30 -16.11 11.19
N ILE A 170 -0.62 -14.84 11.50
CA ILE A 170 -0.95 -14.38 12.86
C ILE A 170 -2.46 -14.53 13.16
N GLY A 171 -3.27 -15.01 12.20
CA GLY A 171 -4.69 -15.25 12.39
C GLY A 171 -5.60 -14.09 11.94
N ALA A 172 -5.16 -13.35 10.93
CA ALA A 172 -5.97 -12.30 10.31
C ALA A 172 -6.99 -12.84 9.29
N GLY A 173 -6.91 -14.08 8.91
CA GLY A 173 -7.71 -14.66 7.83
C GLY A 173 -7.01 -14.54 6.47
N GLY A 174 -7.76 -14.87 5.43
CA GLY A 174 -7.34 -14.77 4.05
C GLY A 174 -6.48 -15.92 3.52
N LEU A 175 -6.03 -15.79 2.26
CA LEU A 175 -5.24 -16.81 1.58
C LEU A 175 -3.92 -17.16 2.31
N GLY A 176 -3.33 -16.18 3.02
CA GLY A 176 -2.11 -16.41 3.80
C GLY A 176 -2.34 -17.35 4.98
N GLU A 177 -3.45 -17.18 5.72
CA GLU A 177 -3.83 -18.09 6.80
C GLU A 177 -4.15 -19.47 6.25
N TYR A 178 -4.88 -19.55 5.15
CA TYR A 178 -5.25 -20.82 4.53
C TYR A 178 -4.01 -21.60 4.07
N ALA A 179 -3.04 -20.93 3.46
CA ALA A 179 -1.77 -21.53 3.07
C ALA A 179 -0.98 -22.03 4.28
N TYR A 180 -0.94 -21.24 5.35
CA TYR A 180 -0.22 -21.60 6.57
C TYR A 180 -0.88 -22.80 7.27
N ARG A 181 -2.20 -22.75 7.48
CA ARG A 181 -2.95 -23.79 8.20
C ARG A 181 -2.93 -25.12 7.45
N PHE A 182 -3.43 -25.14 6.23
CA PHE A 182 -3.56 -26.40 5.48
C PHE A 182 -2.24 -26.81 4.81
N GLY A 183 -1.53 -25.85 4.19
CA GLY A 183 -0.30 -26.15 3.47
C GLY A 183 0.89 -26.46 4.36
N TYR A 184 1.07 -25.71 5.47
CA TYR A 184 2.23 -25.87 6.33
C TYR A 184 1.95 -26.73 7.58
N GLN A 185 0.85 -26.47 8.32
CA GLN A 185 0.57 -27.20 9.56
C GLN A 185 -0.01 -28.60 9.30
N GLU A 186 -0.90 -28.74 8.31
CA GLU A 186 -1.50 -30.03 7.95
C GLU A 186 -0.69 -30.79 6.88
N TYR A 187 0.41 -30.22 6.38
CA TYR A 187 1.31 -30.80 5.37
C TYR A 187 0.62 -31.13 4.04
N ASP A 188 -0.50 -30.46 3.70
CA ASP A 188 -1.17 -30.60 2.41
C ASP A 188 -0.46 -29.72 1.36
N TYR A 189 0.68 -30.22 0.87
CA TYR A 189 1.48 -29.51 -0.13
C TYR A 189 0.73 -29.14 -1.42
N PRO A 190 -0.16 -30.00 -1.96
CA PRO A 190 -1.00 -29.65 -3.09
C PRO A 190 -1.81 -28.37 -2.90
N VAL A 191 -2.42 -28.17 -1.72
CA VAL A 191 -3.14 -26.93 -1.37
C VAL A 191 -2.20 -25.75 -1.32
N MET A 192 -1.00 -25.94 -0.74
CA MET A 192 0.01 -24.89 -0.67
C MET A 192 0.42 -24.41 -2.08
N TYR A 193 0.73 -25.33 -2.99
CA TYR A 193 1.10 -24.97 -4.36
C TYR A 193 -0.04 -24.28 -5.11
N LEU A 194 -1.27 -24.69 -4.89
CA LEU A 194 -2.45 -24.06 -5.49
C LEU A 194 -2.57 -22.59 -5.04
N ILE A 195 -2.38 -22.32 -3.75
CA ILE A 195 -2.44 -20.95 -3.22
C ILE A 195 -1.29 -20.10 -3.73
N VAL A 196 -0.07 -20.65 -3.86
CA VAL A 196 1.06 -19.95 -4.46
C VAL A 196 0.75 -19.54 -5.90
N VAL A 197 0.17 -20.43 -6.70
CA VAL A 197 -0.25 -20.11 -8.07
C VAL A 197 -1.31 -19.02 -8.08
N LEU A 198 -2.29 -19.08 -7.17
CA LEU A 198 -3.29 -18.01 -7.03
C LEU A 198 -2.66 -16.66 -6.68
N PHE A 199 -1.67 -16.60 -5.79
CA PHE A 199 -0.94 -15.37 -5.50
C PHE A 199 -0.17 -14.84 -6.71
N ILE A 200 0.49 -15.71 -7.48
CA ILE A 200 1.21 -15.31 -8.71
C ILE A 200 0.23 -14.69 -9.72
N ILE A 201 -0.91 -15.34 -9.95
CA ILE A 201 -1.96 -14.83 -10.85
C ILE A 201 -2.48 -13.49 -10.33
N TYR A 202 -2.72 -13.37 -9.03
CA TYR A 202 -3.23 -12.15 -8.42
C TYR A 202 -2.25 -10.97 -8.59
N VAL A 203 -0.95 -11.18 -8.31
CA VAL A 203 0.10 -10.17 -8.53
C VAL A 203 0.16 -9.78 -10.01
N PHE A 204 0.09 -10.75 -10.92
CA PHE A 204 0.11 -10.49 -12.35
C PHE A 204 -1.09 -9.64 -12.80
N ILE A 205 -2.28 -9.91 -12.28
CA ILE A 205 -3.49 -9.10 -12.54
C ILE A 205 -3.30 -7.67 -12.05
N LEU A 206 -2.86 -7.49 -10.80
CA LEU A 206 -2.62 -6.15 -10.23
C LEU A 206 -1.60 -5.37 -11.06
N GLN A 207 -0.52 -6.04 -11.45
CA GLN A 207 0.56 -5.43 -12.23
C GLN A 207 0.09 -5.03 -13.62
N SER A 208 -0.66 -5.91 -14.30
CA SER A 208 -1.22 -5.66 -15.62
C SER A 208 -2.23 -4.50 -15.61
N LEU A 209 -3.09 -4.45 -14.60
CA LEU A 209 -4.03 -3.35 -14.41
C LEU A 209 -3.30 -2.02 -14.19
N GLY A 210 -2.27 -2.02 -13.35
CA GLY A 210 -1.45 -0.83 -13.12
C GLY A 210 -0.78 -0.30 -14.39
N TYR A 211 -0.15 -1.18 -15.16
CA TYR A 211 0.46 -0.81 -16.44
C TYR A 211 -0.58 -0.35 -17.47
N PHE A 212 -1.72 -1.01 -17.54
CA PHE A 212 -2.80 -0.61 -18.44
C PHE A 212 -3.30 0.81 -18.16
N ILE A 213 -3.53 1.12 -16.87
CA ILE A 213 -3.94 2.47 -16.42
C ILE A 213 -2.83 3.49 -16.71
N ALA A 214 -1.58 3.19 -16.36
CA ALA A 214 -0.44 4.08 -16.60
C ALA A 214 -0.25 4.42 -18.09
N ASN A 215 -0.33 3.42 -18.97
CA ASN A 215 -0.21 3.61 -20.41
C ASN A 215 -1.35 4.47 -21.00
N ARG A 216 -2.54 4.42 -20.42
CA ARG A 216 -3.64 5.28 -20.85
C ARG A 216 -3.39 6.76 -20.57
N TYR A 217 -2.62 7.07 -19.52
CA TYR A 217 -2.19 8.44 -19.19
C TYR A 217 -0.97 8.88 -19.99
N SER A 218 -0.12 7.96 -20.46
CA SER A 218 1.05 8.28 -21.28
C SER A 218 0.69 8.72 -22.70
N ARG A 219 -0.47 8.30 -23.21
CA ARG A 219 -0.93 8.60 -24.58
C ARG A 219 -1.67 9.93 -24.71
N LYS A 220 -1.82 10.69 -23.65
CA LYS A 220 -2.43 12.03 -23.63
C LYS A 220 -1.39 13.10 -23.26
#